data_e0fb6ff77fab206f567de624e3389136
#
_entry.id   e0fb6ff77fab206f567de624e3389136
#
_cell.length_a   1.000
_cell.length_b   1.000
_cell.length_c   1.000
_cell.angle_alpha   90.00
_cell.angle_beta   90.00
_cell.angle_gamma   90.00
#
_symmetry.space_group_name_H-M   'P 1'
#
loop_
_entity.id
_entity.type
_entity.pdbx_description
1 polymer ?
#
loop_
_entity_poly.entity_id
_entity_poly.type
_entity_poly.pdbx_seq_one_letter_code
_entity_poly.pdbx_strand_id
1 'polypeptide(L)'
;MSAKDSLTRFSDRVEDYVKYRPGYPPQVIEVLRTRCGLTPSAVIADIGSGPGNLARLFLDNGNEVLAVEPNAEMREAGKQSLGNRGGYRSVDGRAEGTRLDNASVDFVTAGQAFHWFDWPRAKTEFRRILRPSGWVVLLWNERLTDSSPFLRDYEALLVQYGTDYKDVRHERSYENISDFFGRKPDGAVLQNQQVVDFDGLRGRLLSSSYVPGIGNPKREPMLADLKNLFATHQRNGRVAIDYEVRMYFGQIG
;
A
#
# COMPACT_ATOMS: atom_id res chain seq x y z
N MET A 1 -13.88 8.80 -8.58
CA MET A 1 -12.62 9.09 -9.29
C MET A 1 -12.48 8.14 -10.48
N SER A 2 -12.02 8.63 -11.64
CA SER A 2 -11.90 7.82 -12.86
C SER A 2 -10.66 6.92 -12.80
N ALA A 3 -10.73 5.70 -13.34
CA ALA A 3 -9.59 4.77 -13.46
C ALA A 3 -8.37 5.37 -14.23
N LYS A 4 -8.56 6.46 -14.96
CA LYS A 4 -7.48 7.22 -15.61
C LYS A 4 -6.60 7.97 -14.61
N ASP A 5 -7.14 8.40 -13.46
CA ASP A 5 -6.38 9.16 -12.45
C ASP A 5 -5.33 8.32 -11.72
N SER A 6 -5.58 7.01 -11.51
CA SER A 6 -4.63 6.12 -10.80
C SER A 6 -3.36 5.85 -11.60
N LEU A 7 -3.43 5.85 -12.94
CA LEU A 7 -2.31 5.51 -13.81
C LEU A 7 -1.23 6.59 -13.92
N THR A 8 -1.60 7.85 -13.70
CA THR A 8 -0.70 9.01 -13.88
C THR A 8 -0.37 9.73 -12.57
N ARG A 9 -1.17 9.50 -11.52
CA ARG A 9 -1.09 10.24 -10.25
C ARG A 9 0.24 10.06 -9.49
N PHE A 10 0.95 8.98 -9.76
CA PHE A 10 2.17 8.61 -9.05
C PHE A 10 3.45 8.73 -9.89
N SER A 11 3.35 8.95 -11.20
CA SER A 11 4.50 8.98 -12.11
C SER A 11 5.56 10.00 -11.71
N ASP A 12 5.16 11.21 -11.30
CA ASP A 12 6.10 12.26 -10.90
C ASP A 12 6.74 12.08 -9.51
N ARG A 13 6.38 10.99 -8.78
CA ARG A 13 6.75 10.77 -7.37
C ARG A 13 7.23 9.36 -7.08
N VAL A 14 7.54 8.59 -8.13
CA VAL A 14 7.92 7.17 -7.99
C VAL A 14 9.16 7.00 -7.11
N GLU A 15 10.19 7.83 -7.29
CA GLU A 15 11.43 7.75 -6.50
C GLU A 15 11.18 7.99 -5.01
N ASP A 16 10.42 9.04 -4.67
CA ASP A 16 10.02 9.33 -3.29
C ASP A 16 9.12 8.23 -2.72
N TYR A 17 8.22 7.70 -3.56
CA TYR A 17 7.33 6.61 -3.15
C TYR A 17 8.12 5.35 -2.78
N VAL A 18 9.04 4.91 -3.63
CA VAL A 18 9.90 3.74 -3.40
C VAL A 18 10.72 3.89 -2.13
N LYS A 19 11.33 5.07 -1.94
CA LYS A 19 12.30 5.31 -0.88
C LYS A 19 11.65 5.55 0.50
N TYR A 20 10.50 6.20 0.54
CA TYR A 20 9.97 6.76 1.79
C TYR A 20 8.62 6.21 2.24
N ARG A 21 7.92 5.41 1.42
CA ARG A 21 6.69 4.77 1.88
C ARG A 21 6.99 3.63 2.85
N PRO A 22 6.18 3.48 3.93
CA PRO A 22 6.38 2.41 4.89
C PRO A 22 6.17 1.04 4.24
N GLY A 23 6.99 0.07 4.64
CA GLY A 23 6.73 -1.34 4.38
C GLY A 23 5.63 -1.89 5.29
N TYR A 24 5.42 -3.20 5.22
CA TYR A 24 4.49 -3.93 6.08
C TYR A 24 5.26 -4.70 7.16
N PRO A 25 4.72 -4.83 8.37
CA PRO A 25 5.37 -5.54 9.45
C PRO A 25 5.35 -7.06 9.20
N PRO A 26 6.39 -7.81 9.64
CA PRO A 26 6.48 -9.25 9.40
C PRO A 26 5.35 -10.06 10.05
N GLN A 27 4.65 -9.50 11.04
CA GLN A 27 3.47 -10.09 11.67
C GLN A 27 2.33 -10.36 10.68
N VAL A 28 2.29 -9.69 9.52
CA VAL A 28 1.35 -10.00 8.42
C VAL A 28 1.50 -11.47 8.00
N ILE A 29 2.72 -11.94 7.81
CA ILE A 29 3.00 -13.33 7.44
C ILE A 29 2.54 -14.29 8.54
N GLU A 30 2.75 -13.93 9.80
CA GLU A 30 2.34 -14.73 10.96
C GLU A 30 0.81 -14.94 11.00
N VAL A 31 0.06 -13.85 10.79
CA VAL A 31 -1.41 -13.89 10.70
C VAL A 31 -1.85 -14.80 9.56
N LEU A 32 -1.28 -14.62 8.37
CA LEU A 32 -1.66 -15.41 7.19
C LEU A 32 -1.27 -16.90 7.32
N ARG A 33 -0.15 -17.20 7.98
CA ARG A 33 0.27 -18.57 8.27
C ARG A 33 -0.72 -19.26 9.20
N THR A 34 -1.09 -18.60 10.29
CA THR A 34 -1.94 -19.19 11.33
C THR A 34 -3.41 -19.25 10.95
N ARG A 35 -3.91 -18.29 10.17
CA ARG A 35 -5.34 -18.14 9.88
C ARG A 35 -5.74 -18.54 8.45
N CYS A 36 -4.80 -18.50 7.50
CA CYS A 36 -5.05 -18.79 6.09
C CYS A 36 -4.19 -19.95 5.56
N GLY A 37 -3.31 -20.55 6.38
CA GLY A 37 -2.46 -21.65 5.96
C GLY A 37 -1.35 -21.23 4.97
N LEU A 38 -0.88 -19.99 5.01
CA LEU A 38 0.22 -19.53 4.16
C LEU A 38 1.48 -20.37 4.41
N THR A 39 2.05 -20.91 3.35
CA THR A 39 3.34 -21.60 3.36
C THR A 39 4.33 -20.91 2.41
N PRO A 40 5.65 -21.11 2.55
CA PRO A 40 6.63 -20.57 1.60
C PRO A 40 6.45 -21.05 0.17
N SER A 41 5.80 -22.18 -0.06
CA SER A 41 5.51 -22.73 -1.39
C SER A 41 4.25 -22.14 -2.05
N ALA A 42 3.46 -21.34 -1.32
CA ALA A 42 2.28 -20.68 -1.87
C ALA A 42 2.67 -19.61 -2.90
N VAL A 43 1.93 -19.55 -4.01
CA VAL A 43 2.09 -18.54 -5.06
C VAL A 43 1.19 -17.35 -4.77
N ILE A 44 1.75 -16.16 -4.77
CA ILE A 44 1.08 -14.90 -4.43
C ILE A 44 0.89 -14.04 -5.69
N ALA A 45 -0.33 -13.59 -5.95
CA ALA A 45 -0.57 -12.48 -6.89
C ALA A 45 -0.75 -11.19 -6.09
N ASP A 46 0.22 -10.27 -6.16
CA ASP A 46 0.13 -8.95 -5.53
C ASP A 46 -0.42 -7.94 -6.54
N ILE A 47 -1.68 -7.50 -6.36
CA ILE A 47 -2.44 -6.72 -7.33
C ILE A 47 -2.40 -5.23 -6.98
N GLY A 48 -1.99 -4.41 -7.96
CA GLY A 48 -1.62 -3.03 -7.72
C GLY A 48 -0.35 -2.96 -6.86
N SER A 49 0.63 -3.80 -7.21
CA SER A 49 1.84 -4.03 -6.41
C SER A 49 2.71 -2.78 -6.25
N GLY A 50 2.51 -1.78 -7.12
CA GLY A 50 3.37 -0.60 -7.14
C GLY A 50 4.85 -0.97 -7.28
N PRO A 51 5.76 -0.38 -6.49
CA PRO A 51 7.17 -0.73 -6.51
C PRO A 51 7.51 -1.97 -5.67
N GLY A 52 6.50 -2.72 -5.21
CA GLY A 52 6.67 -4.01 -4.55
C GLY A 52 6.81 -3.98 -3.02
N ASN A 53 6.27 -2.97 -2.33
CA ASN A 53 6.39 -2.87 -0.87
C ASN A 53 5.76 -4.07 -0.15
N LEU A 54 4.60 -4.56 -0.61
CA LEU A 54 3.97 -5.76 -0.06
C LEU A 54 4.62 -7.03 -0.63
N ALA A 55 4.92 -7.06 -1.92
CA ALA A 55 5.61 -8.17 -2.59
C ALA A 55 6.91 -8.57 -1.87
N ARG A 56 7.70 -7.58 -1.41
CA ARG A 56 8.95 -7.81 -0.65
C ARG A 56 8.73 -8.71 0.56
N LEU A 57 7.65 -8.48 1.30
CA LEU A 57 7.35 -9.24 2.52
C LEU A 57 7.13 -10.74 2.22
N PHE A 58 6.43 -11.05 1.15
CA PHE A 58 6.20 -12.44 0.71
C PHE A 58 7.46 -13.08 0.13
N LEU A 59 8.27 -12.32 -0.62
CA LEU A 59 9.57 -12.79 -1.09
C LEU A 59 10.53 -13.10 0.07
N ASP A 60 10.51 -12.29 1.14
CA ASP A 60 11.28 -12.55 2.36
C ASP A 60 10.81 -13.82 3.09
N ASN A 61 9.55 -14.21 2.94
CA ASN A 61 9.00 -15.48 3.44
C ASN A 61 9.33 -16.69 2.54
N GLY A 62 9.92 -16.47 1.35
CA GLY A 62 10.27 -17.52 0.39
C GLY A 62 9.21 -17.79 -0.68
N ASN A 63 8.15 -17.01 -0.76
CA ASN A 63 7.08 -17.18 -1.74
C ASN A 63 7.49 -16.75 -3.15
N GLU A 64 6.89 -17.38 -4.16
CA GLU A 64 6.81 -16.80 -5.50
C GLU A 64 5.76 -15.69 -5.51
N VAL A 65 6.10 -14.52 -6.10
CA VAL A 65 5.21 -13.35 -6.18
C VAL A 65 5.07 -12.88 -7.61
N LEU A 66 3.84 -12.91 -8.11
CA LEU A 66 3.41 -12.34 -9.38
C LEU A 66 2.92 -10.91 -9.11
N ALA A 67 3.80 -9.92 -9.30
CA ALA A 67 3.55 -8.51 -9.01
C ALA A 67 2.82 -7.86 -10.19
N VAL A 68 1.51 -7.73 -10.09
CA VAL A 68 0.62 -7.18 -11.14
C VAL A 68 0.44 -5.68 -10.92
N GLU A 69 0.94 -4.86 -11.87
CA GLU A 69 0.89 -3.40 -11.78
C GLU A 69 0.68 -2.78 -13.17
N PRO A 70 -0.34 -1.95 -13.39
CA PRO A 70 -0.59 -1.33 -14.69
C PRO A 70 0.34 -0.15 -15.02
N ASN A 71 0.88 0.56 -14.01
CA ASN A 71 1.76 1.70 -14.22
C ASN A 71 3.18 1.24 -14.57
N ALA A 72 3.69 1.63 -15.74
CA ALA A 72 4.99 1.17 -16.25
C ALA A 72 6.18 1.62 -15.37
N GLU A 73 6.12 2.84 -14.84
CA GLU A 73 7.18 3.42 -14.01
C GLU A 73 7.25 2.72 -12.65
N MET A 74 6.09 2.43 -12.05
CA MET A 74 6.01 1.63 -10.82
C MET A 74 6.51 0.20 -11.05
N ARG A 75 6.15 -0.43 -12.19
CA ARG A 75 6.67 -1.77 -12.53
C ARG A 75 8.18 -1.77 -12.69
N GLU A 76 8.73 -0.75 -13.35
CA GLU A 76 10.18 -0.63 -13.53
C GLU A 76 10.89 -0.45 -12.19
N ALA A 77 10.38 0.42 -11.31
CA ALA A 77 10.88 0.59 -9.96
C ALA A 77 10.85 -0.73 -9.15
N GLY A 78 9.77 -1.51 -9.29
CA GLY A 78 9.65 -2.85 -8.70
C GLY A 78 10.72 -3.82 -9.22
N LYS A 79 10.96 -3.84 -10.54
CA LYS A 79 12.02 -4.66 -11.15
C LYS A 79 13.40 -4.26 -10.66
N GLN A 80 13.70 -2.96 -10.57
CA GLN A 80 14.98 -2.48 -10.05
C GLN A 80 15.19 -2.86 -8.58
N SER A 81 14.13 -2.78 -7.78
CA SER A 81 14.17 -3.06 -6.34
C SER A 81 14.19 -4.55 -6.00
N LEU A 82 13.46 -5.37 -6.77
CA LEU A 82 13.16 -6.77 -6.43
C LEU A 82 13.55 -7.78 -7.52
N GLY A 83 13.90 -7.32 -8.74
CA GLY A 83 14.11 -8.19 -9.90
C GLY A 83 15.24 -9.21 -9.74
N ASN A 84 16.22 -8.95 -8.88
CA ASN A 84 17.30 -9.89 -8.57
C ASN A 84 16.92 -10.93 -7.49
N ARG A 85 15.70 -10.86 -6.95
CA ARG A 85 15.20 -11.82 -5.96
C ARG A 85 14.58 -13.01 -6.65
N GLY A 86 14.99 -14.20 -6.27
CA GLY A 86 14.32 -15.43 -6.72
C GLY A 86 12.83 -15.37 -6.33
N GLY A 87 11.96 -15.81 -7.26
CA GLY A 87 10.51 -15.81 -7.06
C GLY A 87 9.77 -14.51 -7.42
N TYR A 88 10.44 -13.41 -7.78
CA TYR A 88 9.77 -12.19 -8.22
C TYR A 88 9.49 -12.21 -9.73
N ARG A 89 8.22 -11.97 -10.11
CA ARG A 89 7.80 -11.78 -11.50
C ARG A 89 6.92 -10.53 -11.63
N SER A 90 7.37 -9.57 -12.42
CA SER A 90 6.61 -8.36 -12.75
C SER A 90 5.66 -8.64 -13.93
N VAL A 91 4.39 -8.28 -13.76
CA VAL A 91 3.32 -8.51 -14.74
C VAL A 91 2.64 -7.19 -15.08
N ASP A 92 2.53 -6.87 -16.37
CA ASP A 92 1.72 -5.75 -16.85
C ASP A 92 0.24 -6.18 -16.89
N GLY A 93 -0.52 -5.77 -15.88
CA GLY A 93 -1.91 -6.15 -15.72
C GLY A 93 -2.65 -5.24 -14.75
N ARG A 94 -3.97 -5.43 -14.66
CA ARG A 94 -4.88 -4.70 -13.77
C ARG A 94 -5.66 -5.68 -12.92
N ALA A 95 -6.33 -5.20 -11.87
CA ALA A 95 -7.19 -6.02 -11.03
C ALA A 95 -8.32 -6.71 -11.83
N GLU A 96 -8.81 -6.05 -12.87
CA GLU A 96 -9.91 -6.52 -13.73
C GLU A 96 -9.44 -7.42 -14.90
N GLY A 97 -8.13 -7.65 -15.01
CA GLY A 97 -7.49 -8.42 -16.09
C GLY A 97 -5.99 -8.57 -15.82
N THR A 98 -5.63 -9.53 -15.00
CA THR A 98 -4.26 -9.71 -14.47
C THR A 98 -3.29 -10.29 -15.49
N ARG A 99 -3.78 -10.92 -16.57
CA ARG A 99 -3.02 -11.72 -17.53
C ARG A 99 -2.35 -12.96 -16.91
N LEU A 100 -2.78 -13.38 -15.73
CA LEU A 100 -2.35 -14.63 -15.10
C LEU A 100 -3.22 -15.79 -15.59
N ASP A 101 -2.69 -17.01 -15.49
CA ASP A 101 -3.41 -18.21 -15.87
C ASP A 101 -4.54 -18.52 -14.87
N ASN A 102 -5.53 -19.31 -15.31
CA ASN A 102 -6.61 -19.81 -14.46
C ASN A 102 -6.03 -20.69 -13.34
N ALA A 103 -6.57 -20.59 -12.14
CA ALA A 103 -6.21 -21.41 -10.99
C ALA A 103 -4.68 -21.53 -10.79
N SER A 104 -3.95 -20.39 -10.91
CA SER A 104 -2.49 -20.35 -10.88
C SER A 104 -1.92 -19.88 -9.54
N VAL A 105 -2.72 -19.21 -8.70
CA VAL A 105 -2.24 -18.61 -7.45
C VAL A 105 -3.02 -19.09 -6.23
N ASP A 106 -2.37 -19.12 -5.07
CA ASP A 106 -2.96 -19.51 -3.80
C ASP A 106 -3.52 -18.31 -3.04
N PHE A 107 -2.87 -17.15 -3.21
CA PHE A 107 -3.29 -15.89 -2.61
C PHE A 107 -3.34 -14.77 -3.62
N VAL A 108 -4.39 -13.96 -3.55
CA VAL A 108 -4.47 -12.64 -4.16
C VAL A 108 -4.33 -11.63 -3.04
N THR A 109 -3.33 -10.75 -3.13
CA THR A 109 -3.09 -9.69 -2.15
C THR A 109 -3.25 -8.31 -2.80
N ALA A 110 -3.72 -7.32 -2.04
CA ALA A 110 -3.75 -5.93 -2.48
C ALA A 110 -3.42 -5.01 -1.31
N GLY A 111 -2.26 -4.36 -1.37
CA GLY A 111 -1.80 -3.40 -0.38
C GLY A 111 -2.04 -1.97 -0.83
N GLN A 112 -2.88 -1.19 -0.15
CA GLN A 112 -3.21 0.20 -0.50
C GLN A 112 -3.78 0.41 -1.91
N ALA A 113 -4.35 -0.63 -2.54
CA ALA A 113 -4.73 -0.59 -3.95
C ALA A 113 -6.22 -0.83 -4.21
N PHE A 114 -6.90 -1.56 -3.34
CA PHE A 114 -8.28 -2.04 -3.56
C PHE A 114 -9.28 -0.92 -3.89
N HIS A 115 -9.13 0.28 -3.35
CA HIS A 115 -10.02 1.43 -3.59
C HIS A 115 -9.94 1.98 -5.03
N TRP A 116 -8.97 1.50 -5.84
CA TRP A 116 -8.85 1.84 -7.27
C TRP A 116 -9.54 0.84 -8.19
N PHE A 117 -9.97 -0.32 -7.68
CA PHE A 117 -10.48 -1.42 -8.49
C PHE A 117 -11.96 -1.23 -8.86
N ASP A 118 -12.32 -1.73 -10.04
CA ASP A 118 -13.72 -2.06 -10.36
C ASP A 118 -14.03 -3.39 -9.66
N TRP A 119 -14.63 -3.32 -8.49
CA TRP A 119 -14.78 -4.48 -7.59
C TRP A 119 -15.53 -5.67 -8.20
N PRO A 120 -16.67 -5.50 -8.95
CA PRO A 120 -17.33 -6.63 -9.60
C PRO A 120 -16.44 -7.35 -10.60
N ARG A 121 -15.71 -6.59 -11.43
CA ARG A 121 -14.80 -7.15 -12.43
C ARG A 121 -13.56 -7.75 -11.79
N ALA A 122 -12.98 -7.07 -10.82
CA ALA A 122 -11.84 -7.58 -10.04
C ALA A 122 -12.20 -8.89 -9.32
N LYS A 123 -13.39 -8.98 -8.71
CA LYS A 123 -13.87 -10.22 -8.06
C LYS A 123 -13.95 -11.38 -9.04
N THR A 124 -14.47 -11.14 -10.24
CA THR A 124 -14.53 -12.17 -11.30
C THR A 124 -13.14 -12.65 -11.70
N GLU A 125 -12.21 -11.72 -11.89
CA GLU A 125 -10.83 -12.02 -12.25
C GLU A 125 -10.09 -12.76 -11.12
N PHE A 126 -10.27 -12.34 -9.86
CA PHE A 126 -9.64 -12.99 -8.72
C PHE A 126 -10.11 -14.43 -8.55
N ARG A 127 -11.43 -14.70 -8.77
CA ARG A 127 -11.96 -16.07 -8.80
C ARG A 127 -11.33 -16.91 -9.91
N ARG A 128 -11.08 -16.31 -11.07
CA ARG A 128 -10.49 -17.02 -12.22
C ARG A 128 -9.06 -17.47 -11.94
N ILE A 129 -8.23 -16.59 -11.34
CA ILE A 129 -6.81 -16.87 -11.10
C ILE A 129 -6.53 -17.67 -9.83
N LEU A 130 -7.42 -17.60 -8.83
CA LEU A 130 -7.27 -18.35 -7.59
C LEU A 130 -7.46 -19.85 -7.81
N ARG A 131 -6.60 -20.63 -7.18
CA ARG A 131 -6.82 -22.07 -7.01
C ARG A 131 -8.03 -22.33 -6.13
N PRO A 132 -8.65 -23.52 -6.19
CA PRO A 132 -9.68 -23.91 -5.22
C PRO A 132 -9.21 -23.67 -3.77
N SER A 133 -10.06 -23.06 -2.96
CA SER A 133 -9.74 -22.66 -1.57
C SER A 133 -8.69 -21.56 -1.41
N GLY A 134 -8.34 -20.85 -2.49
CA GLY A 134 -7.42 -19.70 -2.42
C GLY A 134 -8.00 -18.51 -1.64
N TRP A 135 -7.13 -17.64 -1.18
CA TRP A 135 -7.47 -16.52 -0.30
C TRP A 135 -7.30 -15.17 -0.98
N VAL A 136 -8.18 -14.24 -0.65
CA VAL A 136 -7.98 -12.81 -0.93
C VAL A 136 -7.60 -12.11 0.37
N VAL A 137 -6.58 -11.25 0.29
CA VAL A 137 -6.05 -10.47 1.43
C VAL A 137 -5.95 -9.01 1.02
N LEU A 138 -6.71 -8.15 1.69
CA LEU A 138 -6.69 -6.71 1.47
C LEU A 138 -6.01 -6.05 2.67
N LEU A 139 -5.07 -5.13 2.42
CA LEU A 139 -4.28 -4.49 3.47
C LEU A 139 -4.25 -2.97 3.31
N TRP A 140 -4.39 -2.27 4.43
CA TRP A 140 -4.16 -0.83 4.51
C TRP A 140 -3.18 -0.53 5.64
N ASN A 141 -2.18 0.28 5.34
CA ASN A 141 -1.21 0.81 6.29
C ASN A 141 -1.63 2.24 6.62
N GLU A 142 -2.45 2.38 7.66
CA GLU A 142 -3.08 3.64 8.05
C GLU A 142 -2.22 4.39 9.04
N ARG A 143 -1.85 5.63 8.70
CA ARG A 143 -1.15 6.50 9.63
C ARG A 143 -2.08 6.94 10.76
N LEU A 144 -1.63 6.76 11.99
CA LEU A 144 -2.31 7.33 13.15
C LEU A 144 -2.13 8.86 13.16
N THR A 145 -3.17 9.57 13.60
CA THR A 145 -3.20 11.04 13.52
C THR A 145 -3.00 11.73 14.86
N ASP A 146 -3.16 10.99 15.96
CA ASP A 146 -3.23 11.55 17.31
C ASP A 146 -2.47 10.74 18.39
N SER A 147 -1.79 9.65 18.00
CA SER A 147 -1.05 8.77 18.92
C SER A 147 0.14 9.46 19.61
N SER A 148 0.59 10.60 19.09
CA SER A 148 1.66 11.41 19.68
C SER A 148 1.46 12.92 19.41
N PRO A 149 2.10 13.82 20.19
CA PRO A 149 2.12 15.26 19.86
C PRO A 149 2.62 15.53 18.45
N PHE A 150 3.68 14.84 18.01
CA PHE A 150 4.19 14.95 16.66
C PHE A 150 3.12 14.63 15.60
N LEU A 151 2.38 13.54 15.77
CA LEU A 151 1.39 13.11 14.77
C LEU A 151 0.16 14.02 14.73
N ARG A 152 -0.24 14.63 15.86
CA ARG A 152 -1.27 15.67 15.88
C ARG A 152 -0.87 16.91 15.09
N ASP A 153 0.36 17.38 15.28
CA ASP A 153 0.85 18.57 14.58
C ASP A 153 1.11 18.26 13.09
N TYR A 154 1.59 17.05 12.78
CA TYR A 154 1.74 16.58 11.40
C TYR A 154 0.39 16.46 10.68
N GLU A 155 -0.66 16.00 11.38
CA GLU A 155 -2.03 15.97 10.83
C GLU A 155 -2.54 17.40 10.57
N ALA A 156 -2.31 18.34 11.49
CA ALA A 156 -2.67 19.75 11.32
C ALA A 156 -2.00 20.35 10.07
N LEU A 157 -0.72 20.05 9.85
CA LEU A 157 0.02 20.47 8.64
C LEU A 157 -0.63 19.92 7.37
N LEU A 158 -1.01 18.65 7.36
CA LEU A 158 -1.67 18.04 6.19
C LEU A 158 -3.06 18.63 5.93
N VAL A 159 -3.82 18.95 6.95
CA VAL A 159 -5.13 19.61 6.83
C VAL A 159 -4.97 21.04 6.28
N GLN A 160 -3.93 21.76 6.72
CA GLN A 160 -3.66 23.13 6.29
C GLN A 160 -3.23 23.24 4.83
N TYR A 161 -2.35 22.34 4.40
CA TYR A 161 -1.69 22.46 3.08
C TYR A 161 -2.21 21.46 2.04
N GLY A 162 -2.86 20.39 2.44
CA GLY A 162 -3.35 19.36 1.53
C GLY A 162 -4.37 19.88 0.52
N THR A 163 -4.27 19.44 -0.72
CA THR A 163 -5.14 19.86 -1.83
C THR A 163 -6.49 19.16 -1.81
N ASP A 164 -6.47 17.83 -1.63
CA ASP A 164 -7.65 16.95 -1.60
C ASP A 164 -7.55 15.94 -0.43
N TYR A 165 -6.84 16.30 0.62
CA TYR A 165 -6.52 15.41 1.73
C TYR A 165 -7.75 14.80 2.41
N LYS A 166 -8.81 15.61 2.61
CA LYS A 166 -10.05 15.16 3.23
C LYS A 166 -10.85 14.20 2.36
N ASP A 167 -10.70 14.30 1.03
CA ASP A 167 -11.44 13.49 0.07
C ASP A 167 -10.77 12.14 -0.22
N VAL A 168 -9.46 12.05 0.05
CA VAL A 168 -8.62 10.87 -0.22
C VAL A 168 -8.58 9.92 0.99
N ARG A 169 -9.17 10.28 2.12
CA ARG A 169 -9.25 9.39 3.29
C ARG A 169 -9.99 8.11 2.92
N HIS A 170 -9.35 6.99 3.17
CA HIS A 170 -9.78 5.64 2.77
C HIS A 170 -10.98 5.09 3.55
N GLU A 171 -11.60 5.88 4.42
CA GLU A 171 -12.79 5.50 5.24
C GLU A 171 -13.93 4.90 4.40
N ARG A 172 -14.09 5.36 3.13
CA ARG A 172 -15.09 4.81 2.21
C ARG A 172 -14.77 3.43 1.64
N SER A 173 -13.52 2.97 1.73
CA SER A 173 -13.11 1.68 1.17
C SER A 173 -13.58 0.49 2.01
N TYR A 174 -13.91 0.72 3.29
CA TYR A 174 -14.33 -0.33 4.20
C TYR A 174 -15.79 -0.73 4.07
N GLU A 175 -16.66 0.19 3.64
CA GLU A 175 -18.10 -0.05 3.54
C GLU A 175 -18.47 -1.18 2.56
N ASN A 176 -17.62 -1.40 1.55
CA ASN A 176 -17.87 -2.35 0.47
C ASN A 176 -17.07 -3.66 0.56
N ILE A 177 -16.24 -3.81 1.58
CA ILE A 177 -15.40 -5.02 1.73
C ILE A 177 -16.28 -6.26 1.93
N SER A 178 -17.31 -6.18 2.77
CA SER A 178 -18.23 -7.30 3.00
C SER A 178 -18.97 -7.71 1.72
N ASP A 179 -19.37 -6.74 0.90
CA ASP A 179 -20.03 -7.00 -0.39
C ASP A 179 -19.07 -7.66 -1.39
N PHE A 180 -17.82 -7.21 -1.40
CA PHE A 180 -16.81 -7.84 -2.23
C PHE A 180 -16.59 -9.31 -1.84
N PHE A 181 -16.45 -9.63 -0.55
CA PHE A 181 -16.33 -11.02 -0.10
C PHE A 181 -17.63 -11.81 -0.19
N GLY A 182 -18.80 -11.16 -0.26
CA GLY A 182 -20.12 -11.79 -0.16
C GLY A 182 -20.47 -12.28 1.25
N ARG A 183 -19.65 -11.93 2.22
CA ARG A 183 -19.81 -12.20 3.66
C ARG A 183 -18.86 -11.28 4.43
N LYS A 184 -19.04 -11.18 5.73
CA LYS A 184 -18.06 -10.49 6.59
C LYS A 184 -16.72 -11.24 6.52
N PRO A 185 -15.64 -10.60 6.02
CA PRO A 185 -14.32 -11.22 6.02
C PRO A 185 -13.78 -11.34 7.43
N ASP A 186 -12.79 -12.18 7.58
CA ASP A 186 -11.94 -12.19 8.76
C ASP A 186 -11.01 -10.98 8.75
N GLY A 187 -10.45 -10.59 9.90
CA GLY A 187 -9.60 -9.41 9.97
C GLY A 187 -8.57 -9.47 11.10
N ALA A 188 -7.55 -8.64 10.96
CA ALA A 188 -6.54 -8.38 11.98
C ALA A 188 -6.09 -6.91 11.90
N VAL A 189 -5.68 -6.37 13.04
CA VAL A 189 -5.05 -5.05 13.14
C VAL A 189 -3.67 -5.23 13.77
N LEU A 190 -2.64 -4.74 13.09
CA LEU A 190 -1.25 -4.86 13.52
C LEU A 190 -0.65 -3.45 13.68
N GLN A 191 0.22 -3.29 14.68
CA GLN A 191 0.97 -2.04 14.83
C GLN A 191 2.14 -2.04 13.85
N ASN A 192 2.40 -0.86 13.28
CA ASN A 192 3.55 -0.62 12.43
C ASN A 192 4.12 0.77 12.72
N GLN A 193 5.41 0.95 12.52
CA GLN A 193 6.07 2.22 12.79
C GLN A 193 7.17 2.48 11.77
N GLN A 194 7.33 3.74 11.40
CA GLN A 194 8.43 4.20 10.57
C GLN A 194 9.20 5.29 11.35
N VAL A 195 10.46 5.04 11.64
CA VAL A 195 11.35 6.01 12.32
C VAL A 195 12.23 6.67 11.27
N VAL A 196 12.10 7.98 11.10
CA VAL A 196 12.75 8.74 10.02
C VAL A 196 13.51 9.96 10.55
N ASP A 197 14.56 10.34 9.85
CA ASP A 197 15.20 11.65 9.95
C ASP A 197 14.40 12.72 9.17
N PHE A 198 14.93 13.95 9.08
CA PHE A 198 14.23 15.03 8.37
C PHE A 198 14.07 14.74 6.87
N ASP A 199 15.08 14.20 6.22
CA ASP A 199 15.01 13.87 4.79
C ASP A 199 13.98 12.76 4.53
N GLY A 200 13.93 11.75 5.40
CA GLY A 200 12.91 10.72 5.38
C GLY A 200 11.50 11.27 5.61
N LEU A 201 11.30 12.16 6.56
CA LEU A 201 10.01 12.81 6.82
C LEU A 201 9.58 13.67 5.62
N ARG A 202 10.49 14.47 5.08
CA ARG A 202 10.23 15.31 3.90
C ARG A 202 9.86 14.46 2.68
N GLY A 203 10.63 13.41 2.39
CA GLY A 203 10.36 12.50 1.29
C GLY A 203 9.02 11.75 1.49
N ARG A 204 8.73 11.31 2.73
CA ARG A 204 7.43 10.70 3.06
C ARG A 204 6.26 11.66 2.81
N LEU A 205 6.39 12.94 3.18
CA LEU A 205 5.39 13.96 2.88
C LEU A 205 5.22 14.13 1.36
N LEU A 206 6.31 14.34 0.63
CA LEU A 206 6.30 14.59 -0.81
C LEU A 206 5.84 13.40 -1.66
N SER A 207 5.98 12.18 -1.15
CA SER A 207 5.43 10.97 -1.78
C SER A 207 3.90 10.90 -1.76
N SER A 208 3.24 11.80 -1.00
CA SER A 208 1.78 11.81 -0.88
C SER A 208 1.14 12.61 -2.01
N SER A 209 0.13 12.01 -2.66
CA SER A 209 -0.54 12.60 -3.83
C SER A 209 -1.36 13.86 -3.51
N TYR A 210 -1.71 14.03 -2.25
CA TYR A 210 -2.55 15.13 -1.74
C TYR A 210 -1.77 16.34 -1.23
N VAL A 211 -0.44 16.41 -1.42
CA VAL A 211 0.35 17.58 -1.04
C VAL A 211 0.69 18.46 -2.26
N PRO A 212 0.91 19.75 -2.06
CA PRO A 212 1.26 20.68 -3.13
C PRO A 212 2.47 20.21 -3.94
N GLY A 213 2.28 20.12 -5.26
CA GLY A 213 3.34 19.76 -6.22
C GLY A 213 4.34 20.88 -6.48
N ILE A 214 5.33 20.61 -7.34
CA ILE A 214 6.31 21.61 -7.81
C ILE A 214 5.58 22.78 -8.48
N GLY A 215 5.99 24.01 -8.15
CA GLY A 215 5.37 25.24 -8.69
C GLY A 215 4.12 25.69 -7.94
N ASN A 216 3.58 24.92 -7.01
CA ASN A 216 2.47 25.37 -6.17
C ASN A 216 2.97 26.35 -5.08
N PRO A 217 2.37 27.57 -4.93
CA PRO A 217 2.83 28.57 -3.98
C PRO A 217 2.76 28.13 -2.51
N LYS A 218 1.95 27.12 -2.18
CA LYS A 218 1.86 26.55 -0.83
C LYS A 218 2.99 25.58 -0.49
N ARG A 219 3.79 25.15 -1.48
CA ARG A 219 4.81 24.11 -1.27
C ARG A 219 5.94 24.55 -0.32
N GLU A 220 6.52 25.72 -0.58
CA GLU A 220 7.64 26.21 0.25
C GLU A 220 7.21 26.55 1.68
N PRO A 221 6.06 27.24 1.92
CA PRO A 221 5.54 27.39 3.27
C PRO A 221 5.30 26.07 3.99
N MET A 222 4.72 25.07 3.31
CA MET A 222 4.53 23.71 3.87
C MET A 222 5.85 23.06 4.31
N LEU A 223 6.89 23.19 3.50
CA LEU A 223 8.20 22.61 3.82
C LEU A 223 8.90 23.36 4.96
N ALA A 224 8.71 24.66 5.08
CA ALA A 224 9.20 25.45 6.21
C ALA A 224 8.52 25.03 7.51
N ASP A 225 7.19 24.87 7.50
CA ASP A 225 6.43 24.42 8.67
C ASP A 225 6.78 22.98 9.04
N LEU A 226 7.00 22.10 8.05
CA LEU A 226 7.49 20.73 8.30
C LEU A 226 8.85 20.73 9.03
N LYS A 227 9.76 21.64 8.64
CA LYS A 227 11.08 21.76 9.28
C LYS A 227 10.95 22.21 10.73
N ASN A 228 10.08 23.17 11.01
CA ASN A 228 9.81 23.66 12.38
C ASN A 228 9.17 22.54 13.23
N LEU A 229 8.21 21.82 12.67
CA LEU A 229 7.56 20.69 13.31
C LEU A 229 8.59 19.60 13.66
N PHE A 230 9.46 19.24 12.71
CA PHE A 230 10.52 18.27 12.97
C PHE A 230 11.46 18.75 14.08
N ALA A 231 11.91 20.00 14.04
CA ALA A 231 12.80 20.57 15.06
C ALA A 231 12.18 20.52 16.48
N THR A 232 10.87 20.73 16.57
CA THR A 232 10.12 20.69 17.86
C THR A 232 10.00 19.28 18.42
N HIS A 233 9.80 18.27 17.58
CA HIS A 233 9.42 16.92 18.02
C HIS A 233 10.53 15.87 17.90
N GLN A 234 11.60 16.17 17.19
CA GLN A 234 12.66 15.19 16.99
C GLN A 234 13.33 14.77 18.31
N ARG A 235 13.72 13.51 18.38
CA ARG A 235 14.57 12.95 19.43
C ARG A 235 15.74 12.26 18.75
N ASN A 236 16.94 12.67 19.07
CA ASN A 236 18.18 12.16 18.46
C ASN A 236 18.16 12.24 16.91
N GLY A 237 17.64 13.35 16.36
CA GLY A 237 17.57 13.57 14.92
C GLY A 237 16.47 12.76 14.19
N ARG A 238 15.50 12.20 14.91
CA ARG A 238 14.45 11.34 14.33
C ARG A 238 13.07 11.62 14.92
N VAL A 239 12.04 11.30 14.13
CA VAL A 239 10.63 11.25 14.54
C VAL A 239 10.03 9.89 14.20
N ALA A 240 9.02 9.47 14.95
CA ALA A 240 8.30 8.23 14.70
C ALA A 240 6.93 8.51 14.09
N ILE A 241 6.60 7.81 13.02
CA ILE A 241 5.28 7.82 12.38
C ILE A 241 4.64 6.46 12.66
N ASP A 242 3.58 6.47 13.45
CA ASP A 242 2.86 5.26 13.83
C ASP A 242 1.76 4.95 12.81
N TYR A 243 1.54 3.67 12.58
CA TYR A 243 0.53 3.14 11.67
C TYR A 243 -0.21 1.97 12.31
N GLU A 244 -1.45 1.77 11.87
CA GLU A 244 -2.16 0.48 11.98
C GLU A 244 -2.21 -0.18 10.60
N VAL A 245 -1.78 -1.43 10.52
CA VAL A 245 -2.02 -2.26 9.35
C VAL A 245 -3.33 -2.99 9.57
N ARG A 246 -4.36 -2.58 8.83
CA ARG A 246 -5.67 -3.23 8.81
C ARG A 246 -5.68 -4.29 7.72
N MET A 247 -5.95 -5.51 8.11
CA MET A 247 -6.04 -6.66 7.21
C MET A 247 -7.47 -7.16 7.17
N TYR A 248 -7.94 -7.49 5.97
CA TYR A 248 -9.19 -8.18 5.72
C TYR A 248 -8.90 -9.36 4.80
N PHE A 249 -9.34 -10.55 5.18
CA PHE A 249 -9.03 -11.73 4.40
C PHE A 249 -10.17 -12.75 4.43
N GLY A 250 -10.30 -13.49 3.33
CA GLY A 250 -11.34 -14.48 3.16
C GLY A 250 -11.24 -15.17 1.81
N GLN A 251 -12.01 -16.23 1.67
CA GLN A 251 -12.25 -16.88 0.39
C GLN A 251 -13.44 -16.21 -0.30
N ILE A 252 -13.33 -15.99 -1.60
CA ILE A 252 -14.42 -15.47 -2.41
C ILE A 252 -15.07 -16.65 -3.15
N GLY A 253 -16.29 -16.97 -2.76
CA GLY A 253 -17.10 -18.01 -3.40
C GLY A 253 -17.65 -17.58 -4.75
#